data_22043fa6d71a9c7c82ba84985385fb28
#
_entry.id   22043fa6d71a9c7c82ba84985385fb28
#
_cell.length_a   1.000
_cell.length_b   1.000
_cell.length_c   1.000
_cell.angle_alpha   90.00
_cell.angle_beta   90.00
_cell.angle_gamma   90.00
#
_symmetry.space_group_name_H-M   'P 1'
#
loop_
_entity.id
_entity.type
_entity.pdbx_description
1 polymer ?
#
loop_
_entity_poly.entity_id
_entity_poly.type
_entity_poly.pdbx_seq_one_letter_code
_entity_poly.pdbx_strand_id
1 'polypeptide(L)'
;LELIEFIQVNWTTLLQLTWEHIQLVGLAVGIAILTGIPIGIYISQKESLANLVLAVAGIIMTIPSIALFGLMIPIFSIINQGIGFLPAVVALILYSQLPIIRNTYIAIKSVDPNTRDAAIGMGMTTWQRLYKVELPLSLPVIMAGIRMAIVLTIGIGAIAAYIGAGGLGVYIARGISTSYTVMVQVGALAVSILAISADLILGRIQKFLSPKGANS
;
A
#
# COMPACT_ATOMS: atom_id res chain seq x y z
N LEU A 1 4.94 25.03 22.96
CA LEU A 1 3.81 25.04 23.92
C LEU A 1 2.48 24.82 23.19
N GLU A 2 2.18 25.61 22.16
CA GLU A 2 0.90 25.55 21.39
C GLU A 2 0.60 24.17 20.77
N LEU A 3 1.62 23.43 20.30
CA LEU A 3 1.44 22.12 19.70
C LEU A 3 1.00 21.07 20.74
N ILE A 4 1.61 21.11 21.92
CA ILE A 4 1.25 20.19 23.02
C ILE A 4 -0.15 20.49 23.53
N GLU A 5 -0.48 21.76 23.70
CA GLU A 5 -1.79 22.23 24.12
C GLU A 5 -2.87 21.82 23.09
N PHE A 6 -2.60 22.01 21.80
CA PHE A 6 -3.49 21.58 20.73
C PHE A 6 -3.77 20.06 20.81
N ILE A 7 -2.72 19.24 20.99
CA ILE A 7 -2.88 17.78 21.11
C ILE A 7 -3.70 17.41 22.34
N GLN A 8 -3.45 18.06 23.49
CA GLN A 8 -4.19 17.77 24.73
C GLN A 8 -5.68 18.11 24.60
N VAL A 9 -6.00 19.25 23.96
CA VAL A 9 -7.39 19.67 23.77
C VAL A 9 -8.11 18.81 22.72
N ASN A 10 -7.40 18.35 21.67
CA ASN A 10 -7.99 17.64 20.54
C ASN A 10 -7.69 16.13 20.54
N TRP A 11 -7.27 15.58 21.64
CA TRP A 11 -6.81 14.19 21.76
C TRP A 11 -7.84 13.16 21.24
N THR A 12 -9.12 13.30 21.62
CA THR A 12 -10.18 12.38 21.17
C THR A 12 -10.39 12.41 19.65
N THR A 13 -10.39 13.61 19.09
CA THR A 13 -10.51 13.81 17.63
C THR A 13 -9.27 13.23 16.91
N LEU A 14 -8.08 13.42 17.48
CA LEU A 14 -6.84 12.86 16.91
C LEU A 14 -6.89 11.34 16.86
N LEU A 15 -7.38 10.69 17.91
CA LEU A 15 -7.56 9.23 17.94
C LEU A 15 -8.60 8.76 16.91
N GLN A 16 -9.73 9.46 16.83
CA GLN A 16 -10.76 9.14 15.85
C GLN A 16 -10.22 9.23 14.42
N LEU A 17 -9.58 10.35 14.07
CA LEU A 17 -8.99 10.53 12.73
C LEU A 17 -7.87 9.52 12.43
N THR A 18 -7.12 9.12 13.46
CA THR A 18 -6.12 8.04 13.30
C THR A 18 -6.79 6.72 12.97
N TRP A 19 -7.88 6.38 13.65
CA TRP A 19 -8.62 5.16 13.40
C TRP A 19 -9.26 5.15 12.00
N GLU A 20 -9.89 6.26 11.60
CA GLU A 20 -10.43 6.43 10.24
C GLU A 20 -9.33 6.25 9.18
N HIS A 21 -8.14 6.81 9.42
CA HIS A 21 -7.00 6.67 8.51
C HIS A 21 -6.52 5.22 8.40
N ILE A 22 -6.45 4.51 9.52
CA ILE A 22 -6.10 3.08 9.55
C ILE A 22 -7.13 2.24 8.80
N GLN A 23 -8.43 2.52 8.98
CA GLN A 23 -9.49 1.82 8.26
C GLN A 23 -9.40 2.05 6.75
N LEU A 24 -9.21 3.31 6.33
CA LEU A 24 -9.09 3.69 4.93
C LEU A 24 -7.92 2.98 4.25
N VAL A 25 -6.73 3.10 4.82
CA VAL A 25 -5.49 2.51 4.29
C VAL A 25 -5.50 1.00 4.41
N GLY A 26 -5.92 0.47 5.57
CA GLY A 26 -5.97 -0.97 5.83
C GLY A 26 -6.88 -1.71 4.87
N LEU A 27 -8.07 -1.17 4.60
CA LEU A 27 -8.99 -1.75 3.63
C LEU A 27 -8.42 -1.67 2.21
N ALA A 28 -7.89 -0.52 1.81
CA ALA A 28 -7.35 -0.33 0.47
C ALA A 28 -6.16 -1.27 0.20
N VAL A 29 -5.20 -1.32 1.10
CA VAL A 29 -4.01 -2.18 0.95
C VAL A 29 -4.38 -3.65 1.12
N GLY A 30 -5.31 -4.00 2.02
CA GLY A 30 -5.81 -5.36 2.17
C GLY A 30 -6.37 -5.91 0.85
N ILE A 31 -7.23 -5.14 0.17
CA ILE A 31 -7.76 -5.51 -1.15
C ILE A 31 -6.63 -5.54 -2.20
N ALA A 32 -5.70 -4.58 -2.15
CA ALA A 32 -4.57 -4.55 -3.08
C ALA A 32 -3.64 -5.76 -2.93
N ILE A 33 -3.44 -6.28 -1.72
CA ILE A 33 -2.69 -7.51 -1.47
C ILE A 33 -3.43 -8.71 -2.05
N LEU A 34 -4.72 -8.83 -1.78
CA LEU A 34 -5.56 -9.95 -2.26
C LEU A 34 -5.65 -10.01 -3.78
N THR A 35 -5.53 -8.90 -4.47
CA THR A 35 -5.55 -8.81 -5.94
C THR A 35 -4.15 -8.78 -6.54
N GLY A 36 -3.25 -7.98 -6.00
CA GLY A 36 -1.93 -7.72 -6.56
C GLY A 36 -0.96 -8.90 -6.45
N ILE A 37 -0.99 -9.66 -5.34
CA ILE A 37 -0.14 -10.85 -5.21
C ILE A 37 -0.53 -11.93 -6.23
N PRO A 38 -1.80 -12.35 -6.37
CA PRO A 38 -2.20 -13.30 -7.41
C PRO A 38 -1.86 -12.83 -8.83
N ILE A 39 -2.06 -11.53 -9.12
CA ILE A 39 -1.68 -10.95 -10.42
C ILE A 39 -0.16 -11.07 -10.62
N GLY A 40 0.66 -10.68 -9.64
CA GLY A 40 2.11 -10.78 -9.69
C GLY A 40 2.62 -12.21 -9.91
N ILE A 41 2.00 -13.18 -9.21
CA ILE A 41 2.27 -14.61 -9.40
C ILE A 41 1.89 -15.04 -10.83
N TYR A 42 0.72 -14.66 -11.30
CA TYR A 42 0.25 -15.07 -12.62
C TYR A 42 1.15 -14.54 -13.74
N ILE A 43 1.52 -13.25 -13.70
CA ILE A 43 2.38 -12.66 -14.73
C ILE A 43 3.83 -13.16 -14.64
N SER A 44 4.28 -13.67 -13.49
CA SER A 44 5.60 -14.30 -13.39
C SER A 44 5.72 -15.58 -14.21
N GLN A 45 4.60 -16.24 -14.50
CA GLN A 45 4.53 -17.42 -15.37
C GLN A 45 4.24 -17.07 -16.84
N LYS A 46 3.85 -15.81 -17.14
CA LYS A 46 3.49 -15.35 -18.49
C LYS A 46 4.13 -14.01 -18.82
N GLU A 47 5.36 -14.06 -19.31
CA GLU A 47 6.20 -12.87 -19.55
C GLU A 47 5.59 -11.87 -20.55
N SER A 48 4.84 -12.36 -21.54
CA SER A 48 4.13 -11.51 -22.51
C SER A 48 3.11 -10.57 -21.85
N LEU A 49 2.50 -10.98 -20.74
CA LEU A 49 1.55 -10.17 -19.99
C LEU A 49 2.21 -9.29 -18.93
N ALA A 50 3.41 -9.64 -18.46
CA ALA A 50 4.09 -8.91 -17.41
C ALA A 50 4.35 -7.45 -17.82
N ASN A 51 4.86 -7.22 -19.03
CA ASN A 51 5.13 -5.88 -19.55
C ASN A 51 3.86 -5.03 -19.62
N LEU A 52 2.75 -5.60 -20.08
CA LEU A 52 1.47 -4.89 -20.20
C LEU A 52 0.92 -4.52 -18.81
N VAL A 53 0.85 -5.50 -17.90
CA VAL A 53 0.29 -5.29 -16.54
C VAL A 53 1.12 -4.28 -15.76
N LEU A 54 2.47 -4.41 -15.79
CA LEU A 54 3.36 -3.49 -15.10
C LEU A 54 3.33 -2.09 -15.73
N ALA A 55 3.19 -1.98 -17.05
CA ALA A 55 3.04 -0.69 -17.72
C ALA A 55 1.73 -0.01 -17.32
N VAL A 56 0.59 -0.73 -17.32
CA VAL A 56 -0.71 -0.18 -16.91
C VAL A 56 -0.67 0.28 -15.45
N ALA A 57 -0.15 -0.55 -14.54
CA ALA A 57 -0.01 -0.16 -13.14
C ALA A 57 0.95 1.03 -12.97
N GLY A 58 2.02 1.08 -13.76
CA GLY A 58 2.95 2.22 -13.79
C GLY A 58 2.29 3.51 -14.27
N ILE A 59 1.49 3.47 -15.33
CA ILE A 59 0.75 4.63 -15.85
C ILE A 59 -0.19 5.17 -14.77
N ILE A 60 -0.93 4.31 -14.07
CA ILE A 60 -1.82 4.73 -12.97
C ILE A 60 -1.03 5.48 -11.90
N MET A 61 0.17 5.01 -11.56
CA MET A 61 1.00 5.64 -10.54
C MET A 61 1.59 7.00 -10.98
N THR A 62 1.61 7.31 -12.28
CA THR A 62 2.03 8.63 -12.77
C THR A 62 0.95 9.70 -12.62
N ILE A 63 -0.30 9.31 -12.45
CA ILE A 63 -1.41 10.26 -12.26
C ILE A 63 -1.22 10.94 -10.89
N PRO A 64 -1.21 12.28 -10.78
CA PRO A 64 -1.17 12.93 -9.48
C PRO A 64 -2.31 12.46 -8.57
N SER A 65 -2.01 12.19 -7.29
CA SER A 65 -2.99 11.57 -6.38
C SER A 65 -4.28 12.37 -6.23
N ILE A 66 -4.17 13.70 -6.12
CA ILE A 66 -5.35 14.56 -6.05
C ILE A 66 -6.20 14.49 -7.34
N ALA A 67 -5.55 14.32 -8.49
CA ALA A 67 -6.25 14.16 -9.77
C ALA A 67 -6.94 12.79 -9.85
N LEU A 68 -6.30 11.72 -9.39
CA LEU A 68 -6.92 10.40 -9.38
C LEU A 68 -8.15 10.37 -8.46
N PHE A 69 -8.07 10.98 -7.27
CA PHE A 69 -9.25 11.14 -6.42
C PHE A 69 -10.37 11.91 -7.13
N GLY A 70 -10.01 13.00 -7.82
CA GLY A 70 -10.97 13.78 -8.63
C GLY A 70 -11.62 12.97 -9.76
N LEU A 71 -10.84 12.11 -10.44
CA LEU A 71 -11.35 11.23 -11.49
C LEU A 71 -12.33 10.16 -10.97
N MET A 72 -12.22 9.77 -9.71
CA MET A 72 -13.17 8.83 -9.09
C MET A 72 -14.54 9.48 -8.85
N ILE A 73 -14.63 10.80 -8.65
CA ILE A 73 -15.87 11.51 -8.34
C ILE A 73 -16.96 11.23 -9.39
N PRO A 74 -16.80 11.50 -10.69
CA PRO A 74 -17.84 11.26 -11.68
C PRO A 74 -18.20 9.77 -11.80
N ILE A 75 -17.23 8.86 -11.65
CA ILE A 75 -17.44 7.42 -11.75
C ILE A 75 -18.37 6.93 -10.63
N PHE A 76 -18.10 7.35 -9.40
CA PHE A 76 -18.88 6.91 -8.24
C PHE A 76 -20.15 7.76 -7.99
N SER A 77 -20.26 8.94 -8.62
CA SER A 77 -21.50 9.74 -8.58
C SER A 77 -22.69 9.03 -9.22
N ILE A 78 -22.44 8.12 -10.17
CA ILE A 78 -23.49 7.30 -10.81
C ILE A 78 -24.27 6.48 -9.76
N ILE A 79 -23.59 6.08 -8.68
CA ILE A 79 -24.19 5.33 -7.56
C ILE A 79 -24.38 6.18 -6.31
N ASN A 80 -24.39 7.52 -6.45
CA ASN A 80 -24.49 8.49 -5.35
C ASN A 80 -23.38 8.38 -4.29
N GLN A 81 -22.19 7.91 -4.66
CA GLN A 81 -21.03 7.73 -3.80
C GLN A 81 -19.79 8.48 -4.35
N GLY A 82 -19.98 9.60 -5.04
CA GLY A 82 -18.91 10.31 -5.75
C GLY A 82 -17.84 10.91 -4.84
N ILE A 83 -18.13 11.23 -3.59
CA ILE A 83 -17.18 11.77 -2.61
C ILE A 83 -17.16 10.91 -1.35
N GLY A 84 -16.06 10.97 -0.59
CA GLY A 84 -15.93 10.27 0.69
C GLY A 84 -15.11 8.98 0.61
N PHE A 85 -15.47 8.02 1.45
CA PHE A 85 -14.65 6.84 1.72
C PHE A 85 -14.46 5.92 0.50
N LEU A 86 -15.54 5.60 -0.22
CA LEU A 86 -15.50 4.60 -1.30
C LEU A 86 -14.59 4.99 -2.47
N PRO A 87 -14.72 6.18 -3.10
CA PRO A 87 -13.81 6.61 -4.17
C PRO A 87 -12.36 6.72 -3.69
N ALA A 88 -12.14 7.12 -2.43
CA ALA A 88 -10.81 7.17 -1.85
C ALA A 88 -10.18 5.77 -1.73
N VAL A 89 -10.90 4.78 -1.20
CA VAL A 89 -10.43 3.39 -1.11
C VAL A 89 -10.04 2.87 -2.48
N VAL A 90 -10.87 3.06 -3.51
CA VAL A 90 -10.57 2.56 -4.86
C VAL A 90 -9.31 3.21 -5.45
N ALA A 91 -9.17 4.53 -5.31
CA ALA A 91 -7.96 5.21 -5.76
C ALA A 91 -6.70 4.70 -5.03
N LEU A 92 -6.79 4.49 -3.71
CA LEU A 92 -5.68 3.95 -2.92
C LEU A 92 -5.35 2.48 -3.28
N ILE A 93 -6.35 1.65 -3.62
CA ILE A 93 -6.13 0.31 -4.16
C ILE A 93 -5.29 0.40 -5.45
N LEU A 94 -5.67 1.28 -6.37
CA LEU A 94 -4.97 1.45 -7.65
C LEU A 94 -3.51 1.87 -7.44
N TYR A 95 -3.22 2.80 -6.53
CA TYR A 95 -1.85 3.19 -6.20
C TYR A 95 -1.03 2.07 -5.57
N SER A 96 -1.67 1.22 -4.78
CA SER A 96 -1.01 0.11 -4.10
C SER A 96 -0.67 -1.05 -5.04
N GLN A 97 -1.29 -1.13 -6.24
CA GLN A 97 -1.09 -2.25 -7.16
C GLN A 97 0.34 -2.35 -7.67
N LEU A 98 0.94 -1.24 -8.13
CA LEU A 98 2.27 -1.31 -8.74
C LEU A 98 3.34 -1.87 -7.81
N PRO A 99 3.55 -1.35 -6.58
CA PRO A 99 4.57 -1.88 -5.68
C PRO A 99 4.32 -3.35 -5.30
N ILE A 100 3.06 -3.77 -5.13
CA ILE A 100 2.73 -5.14 -4.76
C ILE A 100 2.94 -6.10 -5.95
N ILE A 101 2.37 -5.80 -7.12
CA ILE A 101 2.49 -6.63 -8.31
C ILE A 101 3.95 -6.75 -8.74
N ARG A 102 4.66 -5.60 -8.81
CA ARG A 102 6.05 -5.55 -9.28
C ARG A 102 6.98 -6.33 -8.37
N ASN A 103 6.89 -6.13 -7.06
CA ASN A 103 7.75 -6.85 -6.12
C ASN A 103 7.43 -8.35 -6.08
N THR A 104 6.15 -8.75 -6.20
CA THR A 104 5.77 -10.15 -6.31
C THR A 104 6.34 -10.79 -7.58
N TYR A 105 6.21 -10.13 -8.73
CA TYR A 105 6.78 -10.57 -10.00
C TYR A 105 8.29 -10.73 -9.92
N ILE A 106 9.00 -9.68 -9.46
CA ILE A 106 10.46 -9.70 -9.35
C ILE A 106 10.91 -10.78 -8.36
N ALA A 107 10.26 -10.89 -7.21
CA ALA A 107 10.60 -11.85 -6.18
C ALA A 107 10.58 -13.29 -6.72
N ILE A 108 9.55 -13.67 -7.45
CA ILE A 108 9.43 -15.01 -8.04
C ILE A 108 10.48 -15.18 -9.15
N LYS A 109 10.67 -14.19 -10.02
CA LYS A 109 11.66 -14.28 -11.12
C LYS A 109 13.10 -14.33 -10.62
N SER A 110 13.42 -13.76 -9.48
CA SER A 110 14.77 -13.74 -8.89
C SER A 110 15.16 -14.99 -8.10
N VAL A 111 14.28 -15.98 -7.99
CA VAL A 111 14.66 -17.29 -7.39
C VAL A 111 15.75 -17.95 -8.24
N ASP A 112 16.81 -18.39 -7.56
CA ASP A 112 17.99 -18.98 -8.19
C ASP A 112 17.63 -20.07 -9.21
N PRO A 113 18.10 -19.99 -10.47
CA PRO A 113 17.86 -20.98 -11.50
C PRO A 113 18.25 -22.40 -11.09
N ASN A 114 19.37 -22.57 -10.38
CA ASN A 114 19.82 -23.89 -9.92
C ASN A 114 18.80 -24.51 -8.95
N THR A 115 18.20 -23.69 -8.08
CA THR A 115 17.14 -24.14 -7.17
C THR A 115 15.89 -24.58 -7.93
N ARG A 116 15.54 -23.87 -9.02
CA ARG A 116 14.43 -24.27 -9.90
C ARG A 116 14.72 -25.56 -10.63
N ASP A 117 15.93 -25.70 -11.18
CA ASP A 117 16.35 -26.88 -11.93
C ASP A 117 16.40 -28.12 -11.02
N ALA A 118 16.89 -27.97 -9.79
CA ALA A 118 16.83 -29.03 -8.80
C ALA A 118 15.40 -29.50 -8.50
N ALA A 119 14.46 -28.53 -8.36
CA ALA A 119 13.04 -28.86 -8.14
C ALA A 119 12.42 -29.59 -9.35
N ILE A 120 12.79 -29.20 -10.59
CA ILE A 120 12.37 -29.87 -11.81
C ILE A 120 12.98 -31.28 -11.86
N GLY A 121 14.25 -31.43 -11.53
CA GLY A 121 14.94 -32.71 -11.48
C GLY A 121 14.32 -33.70 -10.46
N MET A 122 13.74 -33.19 -9.38
CA MET A 122 12.94 -33.96 -8.42
C MET A 122 11.52 -34.32 -8.90
N GLY A 123 11.16 -33.99 -10.15
CA GLY A 123 9.85 -34.28 -10.72
C GLY A 123 8.72 -33.34 -10.24
N MET A 124 9.01 -32.17 -9.71
CA MET A 124 7.98 -31.21 -9.28
C MET A 124 7.24 -30.63 -10.49
N THR A 125 5.92 -30.61 -10.43
CA THR A 125 5.10 -29.85 -11.37
C THR A 125 5.31 -28.35 -11.18
N THR A 126 4.95 -27.51 -12.17
CA THR A 126 5.04 -26.04 -12.08
C THR A 126 4.36 -25.50 -10.83
N TRP A 127 3.18 -26.00 -10.47
CA TRP A 127 2.46 -25.58 -9.26
C TRP A 127 3.14 -26.02 -7.97
N GLN A 128 3.66 -27.25 -7.93
CA GLN A 128 4.41 -27.75 -6.78
C GLN A 128 5.68 -26.91 -6.55
N ARG A 129 6.42 -26.63 -7.62
CA ARG A 129 7.60 -25.77 -7.58
C ARG A 129 7.26 -24.37 -7.10
N LEU A 130 6.19 -23.75 -7.66
CA LEU A 130 5.76 -22.42 -7.27
C LEU A 130 5.43 -22.33 -5.77
N TYR A 131 4.57 -23.22 -5.26
CA TYR A 131 4.12 -23.15 -3.87
C TYR A 131 5.12 -23.67 -2.84
N LYS A 132 5.93 -24.67 -3.20
CA LYS A 132 6.84 -25.32 -2.24
C LYS A 132 8.24 -24.73 -2.26
N VAL A 133 8.66 -24.06 -3.34
CA VAL A 133 10.02 -23.55 -3.52
C VAL A 133 10.02 -22.05 -3.79
N GLU A 134 9.43 -21.61 -4.91
CA GLU A 134 9.56 -20.24 -5.36
C GLU A 134 8.88 -19.24 -4.41
N LEU A 135 7.63 -19.50 -4.02
CA LEU A 135 6.86 -18.57 -3.19
C LEU A 135 7.45 -18.40 -1.78
N PRO A 136 7.84 -19.47 -1.05
CA PRO A 136 8.51 -19.32 0.24
C PRO A 136 9.82 -18.53 0.18
N LEU A 137 10.64 -18.75 -0.86
CA LEU A 137 11.89 -18.01 -1.07
C LEU A 137 11.64 -16.54 -1.48
N SER A 138 10.51 -16.26 -2.10
CA SER A 138 10.10 -14.93 -2.55
C SER A 138 9.48 -14.07 -1.45
N LEU A 139 9.04 -14.66 -0.35
CA LEU A 139 8.31 -13.95 0.72
C LEU A 139 8.99 -12.67 1.22
N PRO A 140 10.31 -12.62 1.46
CA PRO A 140 10.96 -11.41 1.96
C PRO A 140 10.84 -10.22 1.00
N VAL A 141 10.91 -10.47 -0.31
CA VAL A 141 10.81 -9.43 -1.34
C VAL A 141 9.35 -9.04 -1.58
N ILE A 142 8.42 -9.98 -1.53
CA ILE A 142 6.98 -9.71 -1.57
C ILE A 142 6.59 -8.81 -0.38
N MET A 143 7.07 -9.14 0.83
CA MET A 143 6.84 -8.32 2.02
C MET A 143 7.42 -6.91 1.91
N ALA A 144 8.58 -6.75 1.26
CA ALA A 144 9.13 -5.42 0.98
C ALA A 144 8.19 -4.60 0.07
N GLY A 145 7.59 -5.23 -0.93
CA GLY A 145 6.57 -4.59 -1.79
C GLY A 145 5.31 -4.17 -1.02
N ILE A 146 4.83 -5.01 -0.12
CA ILE A 146 3.68 -4.71 0.75
C ILE A 146 4.02 -3.52 1.68
N ARG A 147 5.20 -3.53 2.31
CA ARG A 147 5.65 -2.42 3.17
C ARG A 147 5.69 -1.11 2.40
N MET A 148 6.28 -1.12 1.21
CA MET A 148 6.34 0.05 0.34
C MET A 148 4.92 0.55 -0.01
N ALA A 149 4.01 -0.34 -0.34
CA ALA A 149 2.62 0.01 -0.63
C ALA A 149 1.94 0.67 0.58
N ILE A 150 2.08 0.11 1.78
CA ILE A 150 1.47 0.63 3.01
C ILE A 150 1.99 2.04 3.32
N VAL A 151 3.31 2.23 3.32
CA VAL A 151 3.92 3.53 3.64
C VAL A 151 3.49 4.61 2.63
N LEU A 152 3.52 4.30 1.33
CA LEU A 152 3.04 5.20 0.29
C LEU A 152 1.56 5.52 0.46
N THR A 153 0.74 4.51 0.73
CA THR A 153 -0.72 4.67 0.84
C THR A 153 -1.11 5.46 2.09
N ILE A 154 -0.37 5.35 3.20
CA ILE A 154 -0.56 6.22 4.37
C ILE A 154 -0.33 7.69 3.98
N GLY A 155 0.74 8.00 3.27
CA GLY A 155 1.00 9.37 2.82
C GLY A 155 -0.06 9.91 1.83
N ILE A 156 -0.40 9.12 0.82
CA ILE A 156 -1.40 9.48 -0.19
C ILE A 156 -2.81 9.55 0.43
N GLY A 157 -3.10 8.69 1.40
CA GLY A 157 -4.37 8.67 2.13
C GLY A 157 -4.68 9.98 2.88
N ALA A 158 -3.65 10.74 3.28
CA ALA A 158 -3.85 12.06 3.84
C ALA A 158 -4.49 13.05 2.84
N ILE A 159 -4.21 12.89 1.54
CA ILE A 159 -4.80 13.72 0.48
C ILE A 159 -6.28 13.37 0.26
N ALA A 160 -6.70 12.16 0.59
CA ALA A 160 -8.10 11.73 0.47
C ALA A 160 -9.09 12.57 1.34
N ALA A 161 -8.58 13.27 2.34
CA ALA A 161 -9.37 14.21 3.13
C ALA A 161 -9.99 15.34 2.27
N TYR A 162 -9.35 15.73 1.16
CA TYR A 162 -9.87 16.76 0.24
C TYR A 162 -11.14 16.32 -0.50
N ILE A 163 -11.39 15.03 -0.60
CA ILE A 163 -12.65 14.49 -1.15
C ILE A 163 -13.57 13.94 -0.07
N GLY A 164 -13.35 14.32 1.21
CA GLY A 164 -14.23 13.96 2.32
C GLY A 164 -14.07 12.52 2.85
N ALA A 165 -12.94 11.86 2.59
CA ALA A 165 -12.71 10.50 3.05
C ALA A 165 -12.36 10.37 4.55
N GLY A 166 -12.16 11.49 5.25
CA GLY A 166 -11.77 11.50 6.66
C GLY A 166 -10.28 11.25 6.90
N GLY A 167 -9.96 10.75 8.07
CA GLY A 167 -8.59 10.41 8.47
C GLY A 167 -7.72 11.61 8.86
N LEU A 168 -6.47 11.33 9.19
CA LEU A 168 -5.50 12.33 9.69
C LEU A 168 -5.27 13.51 8.74
N GLY A 169 -5.49 13.31 7.43
CA GLY A 169 -5.41 14.36 6.43
C GLY A 169 -6.39 15.53 6.66
N VAL A 170 -7.46 15.32 7.43
CA VAL A 170 -8.43 16.38 7.79
C VAL A 170 -7.73 17.52 8.53
N TYR A 171 -6.79 17.22 9.44
CA TYR A 171 -6.03 18.26 10.12
C TYR A 171 -5.12 19.04 9.16
N ILE A 172 -4.49 18.35 8.20
CA ILE A 172 -3.64 19.00 7.20
C ILE A 172 -4.49 19.91 6.29
N ALA A 173 -5.56 19.37 5.71
CA ALA A 173 -6.42 20.09 4.78
C ALA A 173 -7.10 21.30 5.44
N ARG A 174 -7.65 21.11 6.64
CA ARG A 174 -8.30 22.19 7.40
C ARG A 174 -7.30 23.25 7.87
N GLY A 175 -6.12 22.81 8.37
CA GLY A 175 -5.06 23.72 8.80
C GLY A 175 -4.55 24.61 7.66
N ILE A 176 -4.41 24.05 6.45
CA ILE A 176 -4.06 24.81 5.24
C ILE A 176 -5.15 25.80 4.90
N SER A 177 -6.41 25.38 4.85
CA SER A 177 -7.54 26.23 4.47
C SER A 177 -7.80 27.40 5.45
N THR A 178 -7.47 27.20 6.73
CA THR A 178 -7.63 28.23 7.78
C THR A 178 -6.34 28.95 8.14
N SER A 179 -5.23 28.64 7.43
CA SER A 179 -3.88 29.19 7.75
C SER A 179 -3.45 28.92 9.20
N TYR A 180 -3.93 27.82 9.78
CA TYR A 180 -3.59 27.41 11.15
C TYR A 180 -2.44 26.39 11.16
N THR A 181 -1.22 26.89 11.26
CA THR A 181 0.02 26.12 11.12
C THR A 181 0.14 24.98 12.12
N VAL A 182 -0.29 25.16 13.37
CA VAL A 182 -0.21 24.11 14.42
C VAL A 182 -1.04 22.90 14.03
N MET A 183 -2.23 23.09 13.45
CA MET A 183 -3.09 21.99 13.00
C MET A 183 -2.43 21.21 11.85
N VAL A 184 -1.77 21.91 10.90
CA VAL A 184 -1.00 21.27 9.83
C VAL A 184 0.14 20.43 10.41
N GLN A 185 0.90 20.98 11.35
CA GLN A 185 2.03 20.30 11.98
C GLN A 185 1.58 19.05 12.73
N VAL A 186 0.51 19.12 13.52
CA VAL A 186 -0.04 17.94 14.24
C VAL A 186 -0.50 16.88 13.25
N GLY A 187 -1.23 17.26 12.20
CA GLY A 187 -1.66 16.31 11.17
C GLY A 187 -0.48 15.63 10.45
N ALA A 188 0.53 16.41 10.05
CA ALA A 188 1.72 15.88 9.38
C ALA A 188 2.52 14.96 10.29
N LEU A 189 2.73 15.32 11.57
CA LEU A 189 3.42 14.49 12.54
C LEU A 189 2.65 13.18 12.80
N ALA A 190 1.34 13.24 12.94
CA ALA A 190 0.51 12.05 13.17
C ALA A 190 0.57 11.08 11.99
N VAL A 191 0.47 11.56 10.74
CA VAL A 191 0.64 10.73 9.53
C VAL A 191 2.04 10.12 9.48
N SER A 192 3.08 10.90 9.79
CA SER A 192 4.48 10.43 9.79
C SER A 192 4.71 9.35 10.85
N ILE A 193 4.20 9.56 12.06
CA ILE A 193 4.30 8.56 13.15
C ILE A 193 3.57 7.27 12.77
N LEU A 194 2.39 7.39 12.18
CA LEU A 194 1.63 6.22 11.71
C LEU A 194 2.41 5.45 10.64
N ALA A 195 2.98 6.14 9.65
CA ALA A 195 3.77 5.53 8.58
C ALA A 195 5.03 4.83 9.11
N ILE A 196 5.79 5.50 9.98
CA ILE A 196 7.00 4.94 10.61
C ILE A 196 6.63 3.73 11.47
N SER A 197 5.57 3.83 12.27
CA SER A 197 5.12 2.72 13.13
C SER A 197 4.71 1.51 12.29
N ALA A 198 3.96 1.71 11.21
CA ALA A 198 3.58 0.66 10.28
C ALA A 198 4.82 0.02 9.63
N ASP A 199 5.78 0.81 9.16
CA ASP A 199 7.01 0.31 8.56
C ASP A 199 7.84 -0.52 9.53
N LEU A 200 8.01 -0.06 10.76
CA LEU A 200 8.75 -0.78 11.81
C LEU A 200 8.08 -2.11 12.18
N ILE A 201 6.76 -2.12 12.33
CA ILE A 201 5.99 -3.34 12.65
C ILE A 201 6.14 -4.34 11.51
N LEU A 202 5.89 -3.91 10.28
CA LEU A 202 5.98 -4.77 9.10
C LEU A 202 7.41 -5.24 8.83
N GLY A 203 8.42 -4.41 9.14
CA GLY A 203 9.83 -4.80 9.05
C GLY A 203 10.18 -5.93 10.02
N ARG A 204 9.59 -5.94 11.23
CA ARG A 204 9.75 -7.05 12.18
C ARG A 204 9.06 -8.32 11.66
N ILE A 205 7.84 -8.19 11.13
CA ILE A 205 7.10 -9.32 10.53
C ILE A 205 7.89 -9.90 9.36
N GLN A 206 8.43 -9.05 8.48
CA GLN A 206 9.27 -9.48 7.35
C GLN A 206 10.48 -10.30 7.81
N LYS A 207 11.21 -9.83 8.84
CA LYS A 207 12.36 -10.56 9.40
C LYS A 207 11.96 -11.92 9.96
N PHE A 208 10.79 -12.01 10.59
CA PHE A 208 10.28 -13.27 11.14
C PHE A 208 9.89 -14.27 10.06
N LEU A 209 9.36 -13.79 8.92
CA LEU A 209 8.96 -14.62 7.78
C LEU A 209 10.13 -14.98 6.86
N SER A 210 11.28 -14.32 6.99
CA SER A 210 12.46 -14.62 6.17
C SER A 210 13.07 -15.97 6.57
N PRO A 211 13.34 -16.87 5.61
CA PRO A 211 13.99 -18.15 5.89
C PRO A 211 15.32 -17.93 6.59
N LYS A 212 15.59 -18.72 7.65
CA LYS A 212 16.89 -18.73 8.34
C LYS A 212 17.96 -19.21 7.36
N GLY A 213 18.80 -18.30 6.85
CA GLY A 213 19.86 -18.59 5.88
C GLY A 213 19.97 -17.61 4.72
N ALA A 214 19.03 -16.69 4.55
CA ALA A 214 19.09 -15.67 3.49
C ALA A 214 19.90 -14.40 3.86
N ASN A 215 20.53 -14.38 5.03
CA ASN A 215 21.32 -13.27 5.56
C ASN A 215 22.81 -13.59 5.70
N SER A 216 23.38 -14.30 4.72
CA SER A 216 24.84 -14.47 4.62
C SER A 216 25.38 -13.81 3.38
#